data_8b310ed0c84958a24727d65b617e4038
#
_entry.id   8b310ed0c84958a24727d65b617e4038
#
_cell.length_a   1.000
_cell.length_b   1.000
_cell.length_c   1.000
_cell.angle_alpha   90.00
_cell.angle_beta   90.00
_cell.angle_gamma   90.00
#
_symmetry.space_group_name_H-M   'P 1'
#
loop_
_entity.id
_entity.type
_entity.pdbx_description
1 polymer ?
#
loop_
_entity_poly.entity_id
_entity_poly.type
_entity_poly.pdbx_seq_one_letter_code
_entity_poly.pdbx_strand_id
1 'polypeptide(L)'
;MASHQSSRISQLDSLRKHSIVVADTGDIDAVARWKPQDATTNPSLLLGSAEDPRWRHLLDEAVRQSGGEAAAAMDRLFVLFGCEILKHIAGRVSTEVDARLSFDIEASLQKARNLVQLYEEAGVGRSRVLIKLAST
;
A
#
# COMPACT_ATOMS: atom_id res chain seq x y z
N MET A 1 -46.60 17.64 6.02
CA MET A 1 -45.40 18.15 6.72
C MET A 1 -44.21 17.31 6.25
N ALA A 2 -43.42 17.84 5.32
CA ALA A 2 -42.24 17.14 4.81
C ALA A 2 -41.09 17.38 5.80
N SER A 3 -40.63 16.32 6.46
CA SER A 3 -39.46 16.34 7.32
C SER A 3 -38.21 16.60 6.48
N HIS A 4 -37.66 17.78 6.56
CA HIS A 4 -36.30 18.08 6.10
C HIS A 4 -35.31 17.28 6.94
N GLN A 5 -34.99 16.05 6.51
CA GLN A 5 -33.76 15.41 6.95
C GLN A 5 -32.60 16.18 6.33
N SER A 6 -32.08 17.15 7.06
CA SER A 6 -30.76 17.73 6.78
C SER A 6 -29.76 16.60 6.83
N SER A 7 -29.28 16.13 5.67
CA SER A 7 -28.22 15.14 5.58
C SER A 7 -26.97 15.76 6.21
N ARG A 8 -26.69 15.40 7.48
CA ARG A 8 -25.47 15.84 8.15
C ARG A 8 -24.29 15.31 7.36
N ILE A 9 -23.52 16.20 6.76
CA ILE A 9 -22.26 15.88 6.11
C ILE A 9 -21.36 15.22 7.16
N SER A 10 -20.79 14.06 6.85
CA SER A 10 -19.86 13.38 7.78
C SER A 10 -18.58 14.23 7.96
N GLN A 11 -17.86 14.02 9.05
CA GLN A 11 -16.56 14.69 9.27
C GLN A 11 -15.58 14.34 8.14
N LEU A 12 -15.58 13.10 7.67
CA LEU A 12 -14.75 12.65 6.55
C LEU A 12 -15.11 13.39 5.25
N ASP A 13 -16.41 13.53 4.94
CA ASP A 13 -16.85 14.25 3.75
C ASP A 13 -16.51 15.75 3.83
N SER A 14 -16.56 16.32 5.03
CA SER A 14 -16.11 17.68 5.27
C SER A 14 -14.61 17.82 5.04
N LEU A 15 -13.80 16.91 5.58
CA LEU A 15 -12.34 16.89 5.40
C LEU A 15 -11.94 16.78 3.92
N ARG A 16 -12.60 15.92 3.15
CA ARG A 16 -12.36 15.74 1.71
C ARG A 16 -12.55 16.99 0.87
N LYS A 17 -13.31 17.98 1.34
CA LYS A 17 -13.48 19.27 0.65
C LYS A 17 -12.28 20.18 0.78
N HIS A 18 -11.42 19.94 1.78
CA HIS A 18 -10.32 20.85 2.15
C HIS A 18 -8.95 20.16 2.07
N SER A 19 -8.90 18.83 1.93
CA SER A 19 -7.67 18.04 1.97
C SER A 19 -7.81 16.77 1.17
N ILE A 20 -6.67 16.26 0.71
CA ILE A 20 -6.56 14.91 0.16
C ILE A 20 -6.45 13.93 1.34
N VAL A 21 -7.36 12.97 1.39
CA VAL A 21 -7.35 11.93 2.44
C VAL A 21 -6.48 10.78 1.97
N VAL A 22 -5.45 10.50 2.75
CA VAL A 22 -4.52 9.39 2.56
C VAL A 22 -4.66 8.42 3.73
N ALA A 23 -4.76 7.13 3.45
CA ALA A 23 -4.79 6.11 4.50
C ALA A 23 -3.37 5.58 4.77
N ASP A 24 -3.00 5.47 6.05
CA ASP A 24 -1.77 4.79 6.49
C ASP A 24 -2.17 3.46 7.15
N THR A 25 -2.27 2.40 6.35
CA THR A 25 -2.74 1.11 6.83
C THR A 25 -2.40 -0.03 5.85
N GLY A 26 -2.24 -1.24 6.38
CA GLY A 26 -2.23 -2.48 5.60
C GLY A 26 -3.61 -3.15 5.52
N ASP A 27 -4.63 -2.62 6.22
CA ASP A 27 -5.99 -3.16 6.24
C ASP A 27 -6.73 -2.81 4.94
N ILE A 28 -6.76 -3.76 4.01
CA ILE A 28 -7.39 -3.61 2.69
C ILE A 28 -8.89 -3.37 2.82
N ASP A 29 -9.57 -3.98 3.80
CA ASP A 29 -11.02 -3.79 4.00
C ASP A 29 -11.33 -2.36 4.48
N ALA A 30 -10.48 -1.81 5.34
CA ALA A 30 -10.60 -0.41 5.74
C ALA A 30 -10.39 0.53 4.54
N VAL A 31 -9.40 0.26 3.68
CA VAL A 31 -9.18 1.02 2.45
C VAL A 31 -10.39 0.92 1.52
N ALA A 32 -10.93 -0.28 1.29
CA ALA A 32 -12.11 -0.51 0.46
C ALA A 32 -13.35 0.22 1.01
N ARG A 33 -13.51 0.24 2.33
CA ARG A 33 -14.64 0.90 3.02
C ARG A 33 -14.56 2.42 2.93
N TRP A 34 -13.40 2.99 3.24
CA TRP A 34 -13.23 4.44 3.38
C TRP A 34 -12.84 5.15 2.10
N LYS A 35 -12.34 4.42 1.11
CA LYS A 35 -11.97 4.91 -0.23
C LYS A 35 -11.12 6.18 -0.16
N PRO A 36 -9.94 6.15 0.47
CA PRO A 36 -9.03 7.29 0.47
C PRO A 36 -8.56 7.58 -0.96
N GLN A 37 -7.98 8.76 -1.18
CA GLN A 37 -7.39 9.10 -2.48
C GLN A 37 -6.13 8.28 -2.74
N ASP A 38 -5.23 8.25 -1.79
CA ASP A 38 -3.97 7.51 -1.80
C ASP A 38 -3.88 6.62 -0.55
N ALA A 39 -2.95 5.67 -0.56
CA ALA A 39 -2.62 4.87 0.60
C ALA A 39 -1.11 4.77 0.79
N THR A 40 -0.68 4.72 2.04
CA THR A 40 0.71 4.47 2.42
C THR A 40 0.79 3.23 3.30
N THR A 41 1.82 2.45 3.08
CA THR A 41 2.10 1.23 3.83
C THR A 41 3.50 1.27 4.41
N ASN A 42 3.77 0.36 5.32
CA ASN A 42 5.10 0.06 5.79
C ASN A 42 5.23 -1.44 6.11
N PRO A 43 6.45 -1.97 6.28
CA PRO A 43 6.65 -3.40 6.51
C PRO A 43 5.86 -3.96 7.68
N SER A 44 5.77 -3.24 8.80
CA SER A 44 5.08 -3.71 10.01
C SER A 44 3.56 -3.83 9.80
N LEU A 45 2.95 -2.86 9.11
CA LEU A 45 1.53 -2.90 8.78
C LEU A 45 1.21 -4.06 7.85
N LEU A 46 2.04 -4.30 6.84
CA LEU A 46 1.81 -5.37 5.86
C LEU A 46 2.04 -6.76 6.47
N LEU A 47 3.02 -6.92 7.35
CA LEU A 47 3.24 -8.18 8.06
C LEU A 47 2.04 -8.51 8.95
N GLY A 48 1.51 -7.54 9.71
CA GLY A 48 0.29 -7.75 10.49
C GLY A 48 -0.91 -8.16 9.63
N SER A 49 -1.03 -7.57 8.44
CA SER A 49 -2.11 -7.95 7.50
C SER A 49 -1.90 -9.34 6.89
N ALA A 50 -0.65 -9.76 6.67
CA ALA A 50 -0.33 -11.08 6.13
C ALA A 50 -0.62 -12.24 7.10
N GLU A 51 -0.79 -11.95 8.40
CA GLU A 51 -1.25 -12.91 9.42
C GLU A 51 -2.74 -13.23 9.29
N ASP A 52 -3.52 -12.36 8.64
CA ASP A 52 -4.94 -12.60 8.40
C ASP A 52 -5.13 -13.74 7.37
N PRO A 53 -5.87 -14.80 7.72
CA PRO A 53 -6.11 -15.93 6.82
C PRO A 53 -6.66 -15.54 5.44
N ARG A 54 -7.41 -14.43 5.34
CA ARG A 54 -7.98 -13.94 4.08
C ARG A 54 -6.90 -13.53 3.07
N TRP A 55 -5.75 -13.06 3.56
CA TRP A 55 -4.64 -12.58 2.75
C TRP A 55 -3.47 -13.57 2.66
N ARG A 56 -3.61 -14.74 3.27
CA ARG A 56 -2.57 -15.78 3.27
C ARG A 56 -2.12 -16.17 1.86
N HIS A 57 -3.04 -16.17 0.91
CA HIS A 57 -2.74 -16.48 -0.49
C HIS A 57 -1.72 -15.51 -1.11
N LEU A 58 -1.63 -14.25 -0.66
CA LEU A 58 -0.62 -13.30 -1.14
C LEU A 58 0.77 -13.70 -0.64
N LEU A 59 0.88 -14.17 0.59
CA LEU A 59 2.14 -14.69 1.14
C LEU A 59 2.59 -15.94 0.37
N ASP A 60 1.69 -16.89 0.17
CA ASP A 60 1.99 -18.12 -0.54
C ASP A 60 2.44 -17.83 -1.99
N GLU A 61 1.79 -16.88 -2.65
CA GLU A 61 2.16 -16.40 -3.98
C GLU A 61 3.53 -15.71 -4.00
N ALA A 62 3.82 -14.85 -3.02
CA ALA A 62 5.11 -14.18 -2.90
C ALA A 62 6.25 -15.19 -2.72
N VAL A 63 6.07 -16.19 -1.87
CA VAL A 63 7.04 -17.28 -1.67
C VAL A 63 7.24 -18.09 -2.95
N ARG A 64 6.16 -18.43 -3.64
CA ARG A 64 6.23 -19.18 -4.90
C ARG A 64 7.00 -18.40 -5.97
N GLN A 65 6.72 -17.12 -6.13
CA GLN A 65 7.36 -16.26 -7.14
C GLN A 65 8.83 -15.96 -6.84
N SER A 66 9.24 -16.02 -5.57
CA SER A 66 10.62 -15.75 -5.15
C SER A 66 11.53 -16.98 -5.23
N GLY A 67 10.97 -18.15 -5.55
CA GLY A 67 11.72 -19.40 -5.45
C GLY A 67 12.13 -19.77 -4.01
N GLY A 68 11.46 -19.17 -3.00
CA GLY A 68 11.74 -19.39 -1.58
C GLY A 68 12.84 -18.50 -1.01
N GLU A 69 13.40 -17.56 -1.79
CA GLU A 69 14.38 -16.58 -1.28
C GLU A 69 13.63 -15.53 -0.45
N ALA A 70 14.00 -15.39 0.84
CA ALA A 70 13.22 -14.63 1.82
C ALA A 70 13.14 -13.12 1.51
N ALA A 71 14.25 -12.50 1.09
CA ALA A 71 14.26 -11.06 0.79
C ALA A 71 13.42 -10.74 -0.46
N ALA A 72 13.51 -11.58 -1.49
CA ALA A 72 12.68 -11.46 -2.68
C ALA A 72 11.20 -11.75 -2.40
N ALA A 73 10.90 -12.69 -1.49
CA ALA A 73 9.53 -12.97 -1.06
C ALA A 73 8.91 -11.76 -0.35
N MET A 74 9.67 -11.08 0.50
CA MET A 74 9.20 -9.86 1.17
C MET A 74 8.90 -8.72 0.19
N ASP A 75 9.77 -8.47 -0.78
CA ASP A 75 9.54 -7.47 -1.81
C ASP A 75 8.26 -7.76 -2.61
N ARG A 76 8.09 -9.01 -3.04
CA ARG A 76 6.90 -9.46 -3.76
C ARG A 76 5.64 -9.37 -2.91
N LEU A 77 5.72 -9.72 -1.63
CA LEU A 77 4.61 -9.60 -0.70
C LEU A 77 4.13 -8.15 -0.60
N PHE A 78 5.05 -7.21 -0.44
CA PHE A 78 4.71 -5.78 -0.35
C PHE A 78 4.07 -5.27 -1.64
N VAL A 79 4.58 -5.71 -2.79
CA VAL A 79 4.00 -5.37 -4.10
C VAL A 79 2.61 -5.98 -4.27
N LEU A 80 2.39 -7.24 -3.90
CA LEU A 80 1.09 -7.89 -3.99
C LEU A 80 0.03 -7.20 -3.11
N PHE A 81 0.37 -6.85 -1.86
CA PHE A 81 -0.50 -6.04 -1.02
C PHE A 81 -0.79 -4.67 -1.62
N GLY A 82 0.24 -4.00 -2.16
CA GLY A 82 0.08 -2.74 -2.87
C GLY A 82 -0.86 -2.83 -4.07
N CYS A 83 -0.79 -3.92 -4.83
CA CYS A 83 -1.70 -4.19 -5.95
C CYS A 83 -3.14 -4.37 -5.47
N GLU A 84 -3.36 -5.08 -4.36
CA GLU A 84 -4.70 -5.23 -3.78
C GLU A 84 -5.26 -3.87 -3.32
N ILE A 85 -4.47 -3.07 -2.60
CA ILE A 85 -4.86 -1.72 -2.19
C ILE A 85 -5.24 -0.85 -3.39
N LEU A 86 -4.47 -0.90 -4.48
CA LEU A 86 -4.70 -0.11 -5.70
C LEU A 86 -6.03 -0.40 -6.40
N LYS A 87 -6.66 -1.55 -6.13
CA LYS A 87 -8.01 -1.85 -6.64
C LYS A 87 -9.09 -0.97 -5.99
N HIS A 88 -8.80 -0.40 -4.83
CA HIS A 88 -9.76 0.33 -3.99
C HIS A 88 -9.53 1.85 -3.94
N ILE A 89 -8.40 2.34 -4.44
CA ILE A 89 -8.03 3.76 -4.44
C ILE A 89 -7.86 4.30 -5.86
N ALA A 90 -8.17 5.59 -6.04
CA ALA A 90 -8.02 6.23 -7.34
C ALA A 90 -6.58 6.69 -7.61
N GLY A 91 -5.83 7.02 -6.58
CA GLY A 91 -4.49 7.57 -6.64
C GLY A 91 -3.38 6.53 -6.54
N ARG A 92 -2.44 6.75 -5.63
CA ARG A 92 -1.17 6.01 -5.55
C ARG A 92 -1.05 5.25 -4.24
N VAL A 93 -0.34 4.12 -4.30
CA VAL A 93 0.16 3.43 -3.12
C VAL A 93 1.63 3.79 -2.89
N SER A 94 2.00 4.04 -1.62
CA SER A 94 3.40 4.21 -1.21
C SER A 94 3.91 2.91 -0.58
N THR A 95 4.99 2.37 -1.14
CA THR A 95 5.68 1.18 -0.62
C THR A 95 7.04 1.58 -0.08
N GLU A 96 7.35 1.14 1.13
CA GLU A 96 8.57 1.53 1.84
C GLU A 96 9.74 0.61 1.52
N VAL A 97 10.91 1.22 1.26
CA VAL A 97 12.20 0.54 1.22
C VAL A 97 12.59 0.13 2.64
N ASP A 98 13.26 -1.00 2.78
CA ASP A 98 13.75 -1.50 4.06
C ASP A 98 14.57 -0.43 4.80
N ALA A 99 14.15 -0.07 6.01
CA ALA A 99 14.79 0.97 6.82
C ALA A 99 16.25 0.66 7.17
N ARG A 100 16.66 -0.62 7.12
CA ARG A 100 18.07 -1.01 7.31
C ARG A 100 19.01 -0.46 6.24
N LEU A 101 18.47 -0.03 5.10
CA LEU A 101 19.21 0.58 4.00
C LEU A 101 19.31 2.12 4.12
N SER A 102 18.79 2.75 5.16
CA SER A 102 18.68 4.22 5.29
C SER A 102 20.00 4.97 5.12
N PHE A 103 21.13 4.34 5.45
CA PHE A 103 22.47 4.93 5.32
C PHE A 103 23.26 4.41 4.12
N ASP A 104 22.64 3.57 3.27
CA ASP A 104 23.21 3.06 2.01
C ASP A 104 22.39 3.56 0.82
N ILE A 105 22.88 4.62 0.19
CA ILE A 105 22.20 5.30 -0.92
C ILE A 105 22.04 4.37 -2.12
N GLU A 106 23.11 3.65 -2.49
CA GLU A 106 23.09 2.78 -3.67
C GLU A 106 22.15 1.59 -3.46
N ALA A 107 22.21 0.94 -2.30
CA ALA A 107 21.31 -0.16 -1.96
C ALA A 107 19.85 0.33 -1.90
N SER A 108 19.58 1.51 -1.34
CA SER A 108 18.25 2.12 -1.29
C SER A 108 17.71 2.41 -2.70
N LEU A 109 18.53 2.97 -3.59
CA LEU A 109 18.15 3.23 -4.98
C LEU A 109 17.88 1.93 -5.74
N GLN A 110 18.74 0.92 -5.57
CA GLN A 110 18.55 -0.38 -6.22
C GLN A 110 17.26 -1.05 -5.73
N LYS A 111 17.00 -1.02 -4.43
CA LYS A 111 15.76 -1.56 -3.84
C LYS A 111 14.53 -0.82 -4.36
N ALA A 112 14.57 0.51 -4.43
CA ALA A 112 13.49 1.32 -4.97
C ALA A 112 13.17 0.98 -6.44
N ARG A 113 14.20 0.84 -7.27
CA ARG A 113 14.05 0.45 -8.68
C ARG A 113 13.46 -0.95 -8.82
N ASN A 114 13.92 -1.89 -7.98
CA ASN A 114 13.39 -3.26 -7.96
C ASN A 114 11.89 -3.28 -7.61
N LEU A 115 11.47 -2.54 -6.59
CA LEU A 115 10.06 -2.45 -6.21
C LEU A 115 9.20 -1.87 -7.35
N VAL A 116 9.66 -0.81 -8.01
CA VAL A 116 8.96 -0.24 -9.18
C VAL A 116 8.83 -1.27 -10.30
N GLN A 117 9.92 -1.99 -10.61
CA GLN A 117 9.91 -3.03 -11.63
C GLN A 117 8.91 -4.15 -11.29
N LEU A 118 8.87 -4.60 -10.03
CA LEU A 118 7.92 -5.63 -9.59
C LEU A 118 6.45 -5.17 -9.74
N TYR A 119 6.16 -3.88 -9.50
CA TYR A 119 4.84 -3.32 -9.80
C TYR A 119 4.53 -3.33 -11.29
N GLU A 120 5.49 -2.95 -12.13
CA GLU A 120 5.32 -2.97 -13.59
C GLU A 120 5.09 -4.41 -14.11
N GLU A 121 5.83 -5.40 -13.59
CA GLU A 121 5.61 -6.83 -13.87
C GLU A 121 4.20 -7.30 -13.45
N ALA A 122 3.66 -6.73 -12.38
CA ALA A 122 2.29 -6.97 -11.92
C ALA A 122 1.22 -6.18 -12.70
N GLY A 123 1.61 -5.43 -13.75
CA GLY A 123 0.70 -4.65 -14.59
C GLY A 123 0.33 -3.28 -14.02
N VAL A 124 1.01 -2.81 -12.97
CA VAL A 124 0.77 -1.50 -12.35
C VAL A 124 1.73 -0.47 -12.93
N GLY A 125 1.20 0.55 -13.58
CA GLY A 125 2.00 1.64 -14.13
C GLY A 125 2.70 2.48 -13.05
N ARG A 126 3.92 2.94 -13.33
CA ARG A 126 4.74 3.72 -12.41
C ARG A 126 4.03 4.95 -11.81
N SER A 127 3.12 5.57 -12.54
CA SER A 127 2.33 6.72 -12.06
C SER A 127 1.44 6.41 -10.85
N ARG A 128 1.19 5.12 -10.58
CA ARG A 128 0.37 4.64 -9.48
C ARG A 128 1.18 4.27 -8.22
N VAL A 129 2.50 4.41 -8.27
CA VAL A 129 3.39 3.96 -7.19
C VAL A 129 4.26 5.11 -6.69
N LEU A 130 4.41 5.22 -5.39
CA LEU A 130 5.41 6.02 -4.71
C LEU A 130 6.33 5.11 -3.90
N ILE A 131 7.61 5.43 -3.89
CA ILE A 131 8.56 4.75 -3.03
C ILE A 131 8.82 5.65 -1.81
N LYS A 132 8.60 5.08 -0.63
CA LYS A 132 8.84 5.73 0.65
C LYS A 132 10.19 5.28 1.20
N LEU A 133 11.01 6.23 1.62
CA LEU A 133 12.27 5.99 2.31
C LEU A 133 12.11 6.35 3.78
N ALA A 134 12.67 5.54 4.67
CA ALA A 134 12.72 5.87 6.09
C ALA A 134 13.61 7.10 6.28
N SER A 135 13.12 8.07 7.05
CA SER A 135 13.89 9.23 7.49
C SER A 135 14.37 8.97 8.92
N THR A 136 15.67 8.95 9.11
CA THR A 136 16.33 8.71 10.41
C THR A 136 17.14 9.90 10.85
#